data_a75df7c8f8f0d670ceb89f8db477fe43
#
_entry.id   a75df7c8f8f0d670ceb89f8db477fe43
#
_cell.length_a   1.000
_cell.length_b   1.000
_cell.length_c   1.000
_cell.angle_alpha   90.00
_cell.angle_beta   90.00
_cell.angle_gamma   90.00
#
_symmetry.space_group_name_H-M   'P 1'
#
loop_
_entity.id
_entity.type
_entity.pdbx_description
1 polymer ?
#
loop_
_entity_poly.entity_id
_entity_poly.type
_entity_poly.pdbx_seq_one_letter_code
_entity_poly.pdbx_strand_id
1 'polypeptide(L)'
;QTGMFFELVFLHDQAQPPRLRSLSLMSIDEPLDPNLPPLSEAQLVRAADSLLKEKTAAQEFSGVVLIARDFHPLYHQAFGLASIEYQVPNRPDTKFNLGSINKSFTRLAIEMLAAQGKLSLDDTIGTYLPDYPNAEARAKVTIRHLVEMSGGIGDFFGEAFDNSPKNRFRHNRDFIPLFANEALQFEPGSRRAYSNGGYILLGAIVERASG
;
A
#
# COMPACT_ATOMS: atom_id res chain seq x y z
N GLN A 1 18.98 1.95 -31.02
CA GLN A 1 19.30 2.37 -29.63
C GLN A 1 17.96 2.54 -28.92
N THR A 2 17.56 1.59 -28.11
CA THR A 2 16.43 1.75 -27.18
C THR A 2 16.90 2.69 -26.08
N GLY A 3 16.50 3.96 -26.15
CA GLY A 3 16.73 4.92 -25.07
C GLY A 3 15.94 4.46 -23.83
N MET A 4 16.55 4.56 -22.64
CA MET A 4 15.82 4.51 -21.39
C MET A 4 15.22 5.88 -21.12
N PHE A 5 13.90 5.92 -20.91
CA PHE A 5 13.20 7.14 -20.53
C PHE A 5 12.95 7.12 -19.03
N PHE A 6 12.98 8.29 -18.40
CA PHE A 6 12.72 8.46 -16.99
C PHE A 6 11.75 9.62 -16.79
N GLU A 7 10.74 9.41 -15.96
CA GLU A 7 9.89 10.47 -15.48
C GLU A 7 10.40 10.96 -14.13
N LEU A 8 10.55 12.25 -13.99
CA LEU A 8 10.93 12.92 -12.76
C LEU A 8 9.68 13.55 -12.14
N VAL A 9 9.20 12.96 -11.06
CA VAL A 9 8.00 13.43 -10.37
C VAL A 9 8.38 14.25 -9.16
N PHE A 10 7.92 15.50 -9.14
CA PHE A 10 8.09 16.43 -8.03
C PHE A 10 6.76 16.55 -7.28
N LEU A 11 6.75 16.21 -6.00
CA LEU A 11 5.63 16.50 -5.12
C LEU A 11 6.01 17.67 -4.21
N HIS A 12 5.17 18.68 -4.18
CA HIS A 12 5.34 19.84 -3.30
C HIS A 12 4.06 20.09 -2.50
N ASP A 13 4.20 20.75 -1.37
CA ASP A 13 3.06 21.18 -0.57
C ASP A 13 2.40 22.43 -1.16
N GLN A 14 1.28 22.83 -0.56
CA GLN A 14 0.55 24.05 -0.93
C GLN A 14 1.07 25.31 -0.22
N ALA A 15 2.23 25.23 0.45
CA ALA A 15 2.84 26.38 1.11
C ALA A 15 3.27 27.45 0.09
N GLN A 16 3.37 28.71 0.53
CA GLN A 16 3.90 29.80 -0.28
C GLN A 16 5.18 30.36 0.37
N PRO A 17 6.35 30.14 -0.22
CA PRO A 17 6.62 29.41 -1.47
C PRO A 17 6.46 27.88 -1.30
N PRO A 18 6.10 27.15 -2.37
CA PRO A 18 5.95 25.68 -2.32
C PRO A 18 7.25 24.99 -1.89
N ARG A 19 7.13 24.00 -1.00
CA ARG A 19 8.28 23.22 -0.56
C ARG A 19 8.25 21.85 -1.21
N LEU A 20 9.38 21.42 -1.74
CA LEU A 20 9.52 20.06 -2.29
C LEU A 20 9.28 19.04 -1.17
N ARG A 21 8.31 18.14 -1.38
CA ARG A 21 7.94 17.08 -0.44
C ARG A 21 8.57 15.76 -0.82
N SER A 22 8.62 15.46 -2.10
CA SER A 22 9.35 14.30 -2.60
C SER A 22 9.83 14.52 -4.02
N LEU A 23 10.87 13.77 -4.37
CA LEU A 23 11.43 13.66 -5.70
C LEU A 23 11.50 12.17 -6.00
N SER A 24 10.82 11.74 -7.06
CA SER A 24 10.85 10.35 -7.51
C SER A 24 11.36 10.31 -8.95
N LEU A 25 12.24 9.34 -9.22
CA LEU A 25 12.69 9.00 -10.56
C LEU A 25 12.11 7.64 -10.90
N MET A 26 11.27 7.60 -11.93
CA MET A 26 10.67 6.35 -12.40
C MET A 26 11.10 6.10 -13.83
N SER A 27 11.48 4.86 -14.15
CA SER A 27 11.69 4.46 -15.53
C SER A 27 10.32 4.33 -16.21
N ILE A 28 10.20 4.91 -17.39
CA ILE A 28 9.01 4.79 -18.25
C ILE A 28 9.45 4.28 -19.62
N ASP A 29 8.56 3.56 -20.29
CA ASP A 29 8.89 2.99 -21.61
C ASP A 29 9.05 4.10 -22.65
N GLU A 30 8.13 5.05 -22.69
CA GLU A 30 8.18 6.22 -23.58
C GLU A 30 7.38 7.38 -22.96
N PRO A 31 7.86 8.63 -23.05
CA PRO A 31 7.11 9.81 -22.61
C PRO A 31 5.80 9.95 -23.41
N LEU A 32 4.70 10.22 -22.71
CA LEU A 32 3.45 10.56 -23.38
C LEU A 32 3.58 11.90 -24.11
N ASP A 33 3.22 11.94 -25.39
CA ASP A 33 3.09 13.22 -26.10
C ASP A 33 1.91 14.02 -25.50
N PRO A 34 2.17 15.18 -24.90
CA PRO A 34 1.12 16.00 -24.28
C PRO A 34 0.10 16.55 -25.29
N ASN A 35 0.41 16.48 -26.60
CA ASN A 35 -0.46 16.97 -27.68
C ASN A 35 -1.35 15.86 -28.25
N LEU A 36 -1.24 14.62 -27.76
CA LEU A 36 -2.14 13.56 -28.20
C LEU A 36 -3.59 13.91 -27.84
N PRO A 37 -4.53 13.83 -28.80
CA PRO A 37 -5.93 14.09 -28.50
C PRO A 37 -6.46 13.03 -27.54
N PRO A 38 -7.35 13.39 -26.59
CA PRO A 38 -7.94 12.44 -25.67
C PRO A 38 -8.69 11.36 -26.44
N LEU A 39 -8.51 10.11 -26.05
CA LEU A 39 -9.24 8.98 -26.62
C LEU A 39 -10.72 9.05 -26.21
N SER A 40 -11.63 8.75 -27.15
CA SER A 40 -12.99 8.42 -26.77
C SER A 40 -13.04 7.12 -25.95
N GLU A 41 -14.11 6.90 -25.17
CA GLU A 41 -14.28 5.68 -24.38
C GLU A 41 -14.13 4.42 -25.21
N ALA A 42 -14.74 4.40 -26.40
CA ALA A 42 -14.66 3.27 -27.30
C ALA A 42 -13.23 3.04 -27.83
N GLN A 43 -12.46 4.10 -28.04
CA GLN A 43 -11.05 3.98 -28.44
C GLN A 43 -10.19 3.47 -27.27
N LEU A 44 -10.42 4.00 -26.06
CA LEU A 44 -9.73 3.57 -24.83
C LEU A 44 -9.96 2.08 -24.58
N VAL A 45 -11.22 1.63 -24.63
CA VAL A 45 -11.57 0.21 -24.42
C VAL A 45 -10.91 -0.69 -25.46
N ARG A 46 -10.92 -0.31 -26.74
CA ARG A 46 -10.25 -1.09 -27.80
C ARG A 46 -8.73 -1.13 -27.62
N ALA A 47 -8.11 0.00 -27.27
CA ALA A 47 -6.67 0.07 -27.05
C ALA A 47 -6.25 -0.79 -25.85
N ALA A 48 -6.99 -0.68 -24.73
CA ALA A 48 -6.77 -1.49 -23.55
C ALA A 48 -6.92 -2.99 -23.82
N ASP A 49 -7.99 -3.40 -24.52
CA ASP A 49 -8.23 -4.80 -24.88
C ASP A 49 -7.12 -5.38 -25.76
N SER A 50 -6.67 -4.61 -26.77
CA SER A 50 -5.58 -5.02 -27.65
C SER A 50 -4.27 -5.18 -26.88
N LEU A 51 -3.89 -4.18 -26.08
CA LEU A 51 -2.67 -4.22 -25.27
C LEU A 51 -2.67 -5.38 -24.26
N LEU A 52 -3.81 -5.59 -23.57
CA LEU A 52 -3.90 -6.63 -22.56
C LEU A 52 -3.84 -8.04 -23.16
N LYS A 53 -4.42 -8.24 -24.36
CA LYS A 53 -4.29 -9.49 -25.11
C LYS A 53 -2.84 -9.75 -25.54
N GLU A 54 -2.15 -8.72 -26.05
CA GLU A 54 -0.74 -8.81 -26.42
C GLU A 54 0.13 -9.16 -25.21
N LYS A 55 0.00 -8.42 -24.10
CA LYS A 55 0.76 -8.65 -22.88
C LYS A 55 0.48 -10.02 -22.25
N THR A 56 -0.76 -10.49 -22.35
CA THR A 56 -1.13 -11.83 -21.87
C THR A 56 -0.51 -12.92 -22.73
N ALA A 57 -0.51 -12.76 -24.05
CA ALA A 57 0.11 -13.72 -24.96
C ALA A 57 1.63 -13.79 -24.76
N ALA A 58 2.27 -12.65 -24.43
CA ALA A 58 3.67 -12.57 -24.07
C ALA A 58 3.99 -13.07 -22.65
N GLN A 59 2.99 -13.47 -21.86
CA GLN A 59 3.12 -13.85 -20.42
C GLN A 59 3.59 -12.70 -19.52
N GLU A 60 3.41 -11.45 -19.95
CA GLU A 60 3.78 -10.26 -19.20
C GLU A 60 2.64 -9.72 -18.33
N PHE A 61 1.42 -10.20 -18.52
CA PHE A 61 0.26 -9.81 -17.73
C PHE A 61 -0.64 -11.01 -17.40
N SER A 62 -1.09 -11.06 -16.15
CA SER A 62 -2.13 -11.97 -15.67
C SER A 62 -2.92 -11.27 -14.56
N GLY A 63 -4.24 -11.18 -14.69
CA GLY A 63 -5.06 -10.47 -13.71
C GLY A 63 -6.43 -10.08 -14.25
N VAL A 64 -7.06 -9.12 -13.56
CA VAL A 64 -8.34 -8.53 -13.94
C VAL A 64 -8.17 -7.02 -14.10
N VAL A 65 -8.74 -6.48 -15.16
CA VAL A 65 -8.74 -5.04 -15.44
C VAL A 65 -10.16 -4.52 -15.44
N LEU A 66 -10.38 -3.46 -14.66
CA LEU A 66 -11.60 -2.67 -14.64
C LEU A 66 -11.28 -1.25 -15.06
N ILE A 67 -11.95 -0.76 -16.10
CA ILE A 67 -11.96 0.66 -16.46
C ILE A 67 -13.39 1.15 -16.22
N ALA A 68 -13.52 2.23 -15.45
CA ALA A 68 -14.83 2.80 -15.11
C ALA A 68 -14.79 4.33 -15.24
N ARG A 69 -15.95 4.93 -15.51
CA ARG A 69 -16.19 6.36 -15.43
C ARG A 69 -17.42 6.61 -14.54
N ASP A 70 -17.29 7.50 -13.60
CA ASP A 70 -18.39 7.86 -12.67
C ASP A 70 -19.07 6.63 -12.06
N PHE A 71 -18.23 5.66 -11.60
CA PHE A 71 -18.65 4.34 -11.08
C PHE A 71 -19.35 3.41 -12.05
N HIS A 72 -19.43 3.76 -13.35
CA HIS A 72 -19.97 2.89 -14.38
C HIS A 72 -18.84 2.14 -15.10
N PRO A 73 -18.83 0.80 -15.06
CA PRO A 73 -17.83 0.00 -15.80
C PRO A 73 -17.94 0.21 -17.31
N LEU A 74 -16.84 0.63 -17.93
CA LEU A 74 -16.67 0.69 -19.37
C LEU A 74 -16.04 -0.59 -19.92
N TYR A 75 -15.20 -1.24 -19.11
CA TYR A 75 -14.47 -2.45 -19.45
C TYR A 75 -14.18 -3.24 -18.17
N HIS A 76 -14.48 -4.56 -18.18
CA HIS A 76 -14.19 -5.43 -17.06
C HIS A 76 -13.87 -6.83 -17.59
N GLN A 77 -12.60 -7.17 -17.68
CA GLN A 77 -12.12 -8.41 -18.29
C GLN A 77 -11.01 -9.06 -17.45
N ALA A 78 -10.94 -10.38 -17.55
CA ALA A 78 -9.93 -11.21 -16.91
C ALA A 78 -8.97 -11.80 -17.95
N PHE A 79 -7.70 -11.92 -17.60
CA PHE A 79 -6.64 -12.39 -18.47
C PHE A 79 -5.70 -13.34 -17.73
N GLY A 80 -5.11 -14.27 -18.44
CA GLY A 80 -4.11 -15.20 -17.93
C GLY A 80 -4.63 -16.13 -16.83
N LEU A 81 -3.74 -16.64 -16.00
CA LEU A 81 -4.01 -17.67 -15.00
C LEU A 81 -3.96 -17.11 -13.58
N ALA A 82 -4.95 -17.45 -12.76
CA ALA A 82 -4.94 -17.23 -11.32
C ALA A 82 -4.00 -18.21 -10.60
N SER A 83 -3.81 -19.40 -11.18
CA SER A 83 -2.83 -20.38 -10.72
C SER A 83 -2.16 -21.01 -11.93
N ILE A 84 -0.86 -20.83 -12.04
CA ILE A 84 -0.05 -21.47 -13.08
C ILE A 84 0.06 -22.99 -12.81
N GLU A 85 0.26 -23.38 -11.54
CA GLU A 85 0.39 -24.77 -11.13
C GLU A 85 -0.85 -25.61 -11.49
N TYR A 86 -2.04 -25.06 -11.25
CA TYR A 86 -3.31 -25.75 -11.47
C TYR A 86 -3.99 -25.36 -12.75
N GLN A 87 -3.37 -24.53 -13.59
CA GLN A 87 -3.92 -24.02 -14.87
C GLN A 87 -5.32 -23.40 -14.70
N VAL A 88 -5.56 -22.71 -13.57
CA VAL A 88 -6.83 -22.07 -13.28
C VAL A 88 -6.86 -20.68 -13.93
N PRO A 89 -7.78 -20.39 -14.86
CA PRO A 89 -7.87 -19.07 -15.47
C PRO A 89 -8.35 -18.00 -14.47
N ASN A 90 -7.90 -16.77 -14.67
CA ASN A 90 -8.51 -15.62 -14.02
C ASN A 90 -9.96 -15.43 -14.49
N ARG A 91 -10.78 -14.93 -13.59
CA ARG A 91 -12.17 -14.53 -13.83
C ARG A 91 -12.38 -13.13 -13.27
N PRO A 92 -13.40 -12.37 -13.75
CA PRO A 92 -13.69 -11.05 -13.20
C PRO A 92 -13.92 -11.01 -11.69
N ASP A 93 -14.34 -12.13 -11.10
CA ASP A 93 -14.58 -12.32 -9.67
C ASP A 93 -13.43 -13.00 -8.93
N THR A 94 -12.28 -13.24 -9.56
CA THR A 94 -11.08 -13.78 -8.92
C THR A 94 -10.64 -12.88 -7.77
N LYS A 95 -10.35 -13.49 -6.62
CA LYS A 95 -9.89 -12.77 -5.42
C LYS A 95 -8.39 -12.59 -5.46
N PHE A 96 -7.95 -11.34 -5.32
CA PHE A 96 -6.54 -10.96 -5.28
C PHE A 96 -6.16 -10.43 -3.91
N ASN A 97 -4.92 -10.71 -3.51
CA ASN A 97 -4.33 -9.96 -2.41
C ASN A 97 -4.03 -8.53 -2.90
N LEU A 98 -4.62 -7.56 -2.24
CA LEU A 98 -4.52 -6.15 -2.63
C LEU A 98 -3.19 -5.49 -2.22
N GLY A 99 -2.28 -6.24 -1.57
CA GLY A 99 -1.02 -5.68 -1.10
C GLY A 99 -1.24 -4.45 -0.24
N SER A 100 -0.52 -3.38 -0.51
CA SER A 100 -0.58 -2.14 0.28
C SER A 100 -1.88 -1.34 0.17
N ILE A 101 -2.77 -1.65 -0.77
CA ILE A 101 -4.12 -1.07 -0.80
C ILE A 101 -4.90 -1.45 0.47
N ASN A 102 -4.58 -2.61 1.09
CA ASN A 102 -5.15 -3.01 2.38
C ASN A 102 -4.95 -1.97 3.49
N LYS A 103 -3.90 -1.15 3.41
CA LYS A 103 -3.66 -0.07 4.37
C LYS A 103 -4.80 0.95 4.42
N SER A 104 -5.49 1.17 3.31
CA SER A 104 -6.67 2.05 3.26
C SER A 104 -7.81 1.51 4.14
N PHE A 105 -8.02 0.19 4.14
CA PHE A 105 -9.04 -0.44 5.01
C PHE A 105 -8.64 -0.37 6.48
N THR A 106 -7.36 -0.61 6.80
CA THR A 106 -6.86 -0.47 8.18
C THR A 106 -7.03 0.97 8.67
N ARG A 107 -6.68 1.96 7.85
CA ARG A 107 -6.88 3.37 8.17
C ARG A 107 -8.35 3.70 8.40
N LEU A 108 -9.24 3.24 7.52
CA LEU A 108 -10.68 3.45 7.67
C LEU A 108 -11.20 2.85 8.98
N ALA A 109 -10.75 1.64 9.35
CA ALA A 109 -11.12 1.01 10.61
C ALA A 109 -10.69 1.84 11.83
N ILE A 110 -9.48 2.40 11.82
CA ILE A 110 -8.99 3.32 12.86
C ILE A 110 -9.87 4.58 12.93
N GLU A 111 -10.16 5.21 11.78
CA GLU A 111 -10.98 6.42 11.72
C GLU A 111 -12.42 6.14 12.22
N MET A 112 -13.00 4.99 11.89
CA MET A 112 -14.30 4.56 12.40
C MET A 112 -14.30 4.35 13.91
N LEU A 113 -13.27 3.71 14.47
CA LEU A 113 -13.15 3.52 15.92
C LEU A 113 -12.94 4.86 16.64
N ALA A 114 -12.19 5.79 16.06
CA ALA A 114 -12.04 7.14 16.58
C ALA A 114 -13.37 7.90 16.59
N ALA A 115 -14.14 7.84 15.50
CA ALA A 115 -15.48 8.44 15.41
C ALA A 115 -16.48 7.85 16.44
N GLN A 116 -16.30 6.59 16.84
CA GLN A 116 -17.09 5.94 17.88
C GLN A 116 -16.57 6.24 19.31
N GLY A 117 -15.51 7.02 19.46
CA GLY A 117 -14.89 7.31 20.76
C GLY A 117 -14.20 6.11 21.41
N LYS A 118 -13.90 5.04 20.65
CA LYS A 118 -13.25 3.84 21.15
C LYS A 118 -11.71 3.96 21.22
N LEU A 119 -11.16 4.93 20.51
CA LEU A 119 -9.76 5.34 20.55
C LEU A 119 -9.61 6.81 20.19
N SER A 120 -8.45 7.39 20.54
CA SER A 120 -8.02 8.70 20.05
C SER A 120 -6.81 8.53 19.13
N LEU A 121 -6.74 9.32 18.05
CA LEU A 121 -5.55 9.34 17.20
C LEU A 121 -4.29 9.81 17.97
N ASP A 122 -4.47 10.52 19.08
CA ASP A 122 -3.38 11.02 19.92
C ASP A 122 -2.99 10.04 21.04
N ASP A 123 -3.73 8.91 21.19
CA ASP A 123 -3.30 7.83 22.07
C ASP A 123 -1.99 7.23 21.58
N THR A 124 -1.12 6.89 22.53
CA THR A 124 0.13 6.18 22.21
C THR A 124 -0.15 4.70 21.95
N ILE A 125 0.78 4.03 21.25
CA ILE A 125 0.67 2.58 21.03
C ILE A 125 0.62 1.82 22.35
N GLY A 126 1.26 2.34 23.42
CA GLY A 126 1.25 1.74 24.74
C GLY A 126 -0.12 1.65 25.39
N THR A 127 -1.08 2.49 25.00
CA THR A 127 -2.45 2.43 25.48
C THR A 127 -3.12 1.10 25.10
N TYR A 128 -2.83 0.57 23.92
CA TYR A 128 -3.45 -0.64 23.39
C TYR A 128 -2.51 -1.85 23.41
N LEU A 129 -1.19 -1.59 23.35
CA LEU A 129 -0.14 -2.61 23.33
C LEU A 129 0.85 -2.36 24.49
N PRO A 130 0.41 -2.54 25.74
CA PRO A 130 1.24 -2.24 26.93
C PRO A 130 2.52 -3.09 27.00
N ASP A 131 2.47 -4.27 26.39
CA ASP A 131 3.59 -5.22 26.34
C ASP A 131 4.53 -5.01 25.14
N TYR A 132 4.33 -3.94 24.35
CA TYR A 132 5.23 -3.64 23.23
C TYR A 132 6.64 -3.39 23.75
N PRO A 133 7.67 -4.14 23.27
CA PRO A 133 8.97 -4.19 23.97
C PRO A 133 9.75 -2.89 23.94
N ASN A 134 9.73 -2.13 22.83
CA ASN A 134 10.40 -0.84 22.75
C ASN A 134 9.66 0.21 23.59
N ALA A 135 10.21 0.53 24.75
CA ALA A 135 9.59 1.47 25.71
C ALA A 135 9.47 2.90 25.16
N GLU A 136 10.44 3.34 24.35
CA GLU A 136 10.40 4.65 23.72
C GLU A 136 9.26 4.74 22.69
N ALA A 137 9.18 3.76 21.79
CA ALA A 137 8.10 3.69 20.82
C ALA A 137 6.73 3.61 21.51
N ARG A 138 6.63 2.78 22.55
CA ARG A 138 5.41 2.63 23.36
C ARG A 138 4.93 3.94 23.96
N ALA A 139 5.84 4.78 24.42
CA ALA A 139 5.52 6.04 25.08
C ALA A 139 5.32 7.23 24.12
N LYS A 140 6.02 7.26 22.98
CA LYS A 140 6.07 8.42 22.09
C LYS A 140 5.27 8.26 20.79
N VAL A 141 5.14 7.04 20.27
CA VAL A 141 4.48 6.83 18.98
C VAL A 141 2.97 6.80 19.18
N THR A 142 2.26 7.74 18.56
CA THR A 142 0.79 7.80 18.57
C THR A 142 0.18 7.05 17.41
N ILE A 143 -1.12 6.76 17.50
CA ILE A 143 -1.91 6.18 16.39
C ILE A 143 -1.82 7.10 15.17
N ARG A 144 -1.90 8.42 15.35
CA ARG A 144 -1.70 9.42 14.29
C ARG A 144 -0.37 9.25 13.59
N HIS A 145 0.72 9.10 14.33
CA HIS A 145 2.05 8.87 13.76
C HIS A 145 2.09 7.60 12.88
N LEU A 146 1.41 6.54 13.30
CA LEU A 146 1.34 5.30 12.51
C LEU A 146 0.53 5.48 11.21
N VAL A 147 -0.66 6.09 11.31
CA VAL A 147 -1.53 6.38 10.15
C VAL A 147 -0.82 7.25 9.12
N GLU A 148 -0.06 8.26 9.58
CA GLU A 148 0.68 9.19 8.74
C GLU A 148 2.06 8.69 8.31
N MET A 149 2.45 7.47 8.73
CA MET A 149 3.77 6.90 8.49
C MET A 149 4.91 7.78 9.01
N SER A 150 4.69 8.46 10.15
CA SER A 150 5.65 9.34 10.80
C SER A 150 6.13 8.84 12.17
N GLY A 151 5.89 7.57 12.49
CA GLY A 151 6.21 7.00 13.80
C GLY A 151 7.64 6.51 13.97
N GLY A 152 8.45 6.44 12.92
CA GLY A 152 9.81 5.89 13.00
C GLY A 152 9.87 4.37 13.21
N ILE A 153 8.75 3.68 13.12
CA ILE A 153 8.68 2.21 13.24
C ILE A 153 9.30 1.56 12.00
N GLY A 154 10.11 0.52 12.21
CA GLY A 154 10.73 -0.27 11.16
C GLY A 154 9.76 -1.15 10.37
N ASP A 155 10.31 -2.15 9.71
CA ASP A 155 9.55 -3.05 8.85
C ASP A 155 9.73 -4.51 9.30
N PHE A 156 8.76 -5.36 8.99
CA PHE A 156 8.86 -6.78 9.24
C PHE A 156 9.57 -7.54 8.09
N PHE A 157 9.67 -6.92 6.91
CA PHE A 157 10.43 -7.51 5.80
C PHE A 157 11.92 -7.53 6.12
N GLY A 158 12.55 -8.68 5.88
CA GLY A 158 13.95 -8.91 6.13
C GLY A 158 14.25 -10.38 6.31
N GLU A 159 15.51 -10.71 6.57
CA GLU A 159 16.02 -12.09 6.63
C GLU A 159 15.22 -12.98 7.58
N ALA A 160 14.83 -12.47 8.75
CA ALA A 160 14.04 -13.21 9.73
C ALA A 160 12.65 -13.60 9.20
N PHE A 161 12.01 -12.70 8.45
CA PHE A 161 10.73 -12.97 7.80
C PHE A 161 10.94 -13.91 6.61
N ASP A 162 11.94 -13.65 5.76
CA ASP A 162 12.17 -14.38 4.52
C ASP A 162 12.47 -15.85 4.77
N ASN A 163 13.24 -16.14 5.82
CA ASN A 163 13.61 -17.50 6.24
C ASN A 163 12.56 -18.20 7.11
N SER A 164 11.48 -17.50 7.50
CA SER A 164 10.40 -18.12 8.29
C SER A 164 9.33 -18.75 7.41
N PRO A 165 8.74 -19.89 7.83
CA PRO A 165 7.56 -20.45 7.19
C PRO A 165 6.40 -19.45 7.22
N LYS A 166 5.84 -19.11 6.04
CA LYS A 166 4.83 -18.01 5.92
C LYS A 166 3.51 -18.35 6.63
N ASN A 167 3.18 -19.61 6.81
CA ASN A 167 2.01 -20.07 7.57
C ASN A 167 2.09 -19.79 9.08
N ARG A 168 3.24 -19.36 9.60
CA ARG A 168 3.43 -18.87 10.97
C ARG A 168 2.74 -17.54 11.22
N PHE A 169 2.61 -16.71 10.22
CA PHE A 169 2.09 -15.34 10.32
C PHE A 169 0.61 -15.31 9.98
N ARG A 170 -0.25 -15.50 10.99
CA ARG A 170 -1.72 -15.56 10.82
C ARG A 170 -2.44 -14.36 11.41
N HIS A 171 -1.82 -13.69 12.40
CA HIS A 171 -2.36 -12.55 13.11
C HIS A 171 -1.35 -11.40 13.09
N ASN A 172 -1.81 -10.16 13.24
CA ASN A 172 -0.91 -8.99 13.29
C ASN A 172 0.19 -9.16 14.35
N ARG A 173 -0.16 -9.68 15.53
CA ARG A 173 0.80 -9.93 16.62
C ARG A 173 1.95 -10.88 16.26
N ASP A 174 1.78 -11.75 15.26
CA ASP A 174 2.81 -12.72 14.88
C ASP A 174 3.97 -12.03 14.14
N PHE A 175 3.73 -10.85 13.55
CA PHE A 175 4.74 -10.06 12.87
C PHE A 175 5.51 -9.11 13.82
N ILE A 176 4.89 -8.70 14.94
CA ILE A 176 5.46 -7.71 15.85
C ILE A 176 6.87 -8.08 16.32
N PRO A 177 7.19 -9.33 16.70
CA PRO A 177 8.54 -9.71 17.15
C PRO A 177 9.65 -9.47 16.11
N LEU A 178 9.30 -9.35 14.82
CA LEU A 178 10.28 -9.17 13.75
C LEU A 178 10.93 -7.77 13.76
N PHE A 179 10.26 -6.76 14.35
CA PHE A 179 10.72 -5.36 14.32
C PHE A 179 10.59 -4.63 15.66
N ALA A 180 9.88 -5.20 16.63
CA ALA A 180 9.49 -4.51 17.84
C ALA A 180 10.65 -4.11 18.79
N ASN A 181 11.81 -4.78 18.68
CA ASN A 181 13.00 -4.48 19.46
C ASN A 181 13.95 -3.48 18.78
N GLU A 182 13.64 -3.08 17.55
CA GLU A 182 14.45 -2.11 16.83
C GLU A 182 14.30 -0.69 17.45
N ALA A 183 15.38 0.08 17.37
CA ALA A 183 15.30 1.50 17.70
C ALA A 183 14.42 2.24 16.69
N LEU A 184 13.78 3.33 17.14
CA LEU A 184 13.06 4.22 16.21
C LEU A 184 14.05 4.77 15.16
N GLN A 185 13.66 4.72 13.90
CA GLN A 185 14.48 5.22 12.80
C GLN A 185 14.64 6.73 12.80
N PHE A 186 13.74 7.43 13.49
CA PHE A 186 13.74 8.89 13.69
C PHE A 186 12.72 9.26 14.78
N GLU A 187 12.84 10.47 15.32
CA GLU A 187 11.90 10.99 16.31
C GLU A 187 10.47 11.05 15.74
N PRO A 188 9.47 10.47 16.41
CA PRO A 188 8.07 10.46 15.95
C PRO A 188 7.57 11.86 15.60
N GLY A 189 6.93 11.97 14.43
CA GLY A 189 6.42 13.23 13.89
C GLY A 189 7.44 14.07 13.11
N SER A 190 8.75 13.78 13.19
CA SER A 190 9.78 14.62 12.58
C SER A 190 9.86 14.49 11.06
N ARG A 191 9.52 13.34 10.51
CA ARG A 191 9.46 13.09 9.05
C ARG A 191 8.54 11.91 8.73
N ARG A 192 8.29 11.68 7.45
CA ARG A 192 7.54 10.51 6.96
C ARG A 192 8.48 9.49 6.33
N ALA A 193 8.24 8.22 6.64
CA ALA A 193 8.87 7.09 5.97
C ALA A 193 7.88 5.92 5.92
N TYR A 194 7.79 5.29 4.76
CA TYR A 194 6.90 4.15 4.57
C TYR A 194 7.24 3.03 5.56
N SER A 195 6.23 2.50 6.25
CA SER A 195 6.40 1.47 7.26
C SER A 195 5.27 0.45 7.19
N ASN A 196 5.60 -0.80 6.88
CA ASN A 196 4.65 -1.90 7.02
C ASN A 196 4.48 -2.28 8.49
N GLY A 197 5.55 -2.22 9.31
CA GLY A 197 5.49 -2.48 10.74
C GLY A 197 4.49 -1.57 11.46
N GLY A 198 4.45 -0.27 11.10
CA GLY A 198 3.47 0.66 11.63
C GLY A 198 2.02 0.25 11.35
N TYR A 199 1.75 -0.29 10.16
CA TYR A 199 0.40 -0.76 9.81
C TYR A 199 0.05 -2.13 10.42
N ILE A 200 1.04 -2.96 10.72
CA ILE A 200 0.84 -4.16 11.58
C ILE A 200 0.40 -3.74 12.98
N LEU A 201 1.03 -2.71 13.57
CA LEU A 201 0.63 -2.18 14.88
C LEU A 201 -0.79 -1.60 14.83
N LEU A 202 -1.16 -0.84 13.79
CA LEU A 202 -2.53 -0.36 13.61
C LEU A 202 -3.55 -1.50 13.56
N GLY A 203 -3.23 -2.59 12.85
CA GLY A 203 -4.08 -3.78 12.82
C GLY A 203 -4.26 -4.40 14.21
N ALA A 204 -3.18 -4.53 14.99
CA ALA A 204 -3.25 -5.04 16.36
C ALA A 204 -4.04 -4.09 17.29
N ILE A 205 -3.96 -2.77 17.07
CA ILE A 205 -4.74 -1.78 17.82
C ILE A 205 -6.23 -1.91 17.45
N VAL A 206 -6.57 -2.09 16.17
CA VAL A 206 -7.96 -2.34 15.74
C VAL A 206 -8.53 -3.56 16.45
N GLU A 207 -7.78 -4.68 16.50
CA GLU A 207 -8.20 -5.90 17.20
C GLU A 207 -8.51 -5.64 18.70
N ARG A 208 -7.70 -4.80 19.36
CA ARG A 208 -7.87 -4.47 20.78
C ARG A 208 -9.01 -3.49 21.04
N ALA A 209 -9.17 -2.48 20.22
CA ALA A 209 -10.14 -1.41 20.43
C ALA A 209 -11.57 -1.80 19.97
N SER A 210 -11.68 -2.74 19.03
CA SER A 210 -12.98 -3.16 18.52
C SER A 210 -13.72 -4.17 19.43
N GLY A 211 -12.98 -4.95 20.20
CA GLY A 211 -13.50 -6.08 21.01
C GLY A 211 -13.49 -7.33 20.16
#